data_8ac82cf24f990fa25b425c2f951989bd
#
_entry.id   8ac82cf24f990fa25b425c2f951989bd
#
_cell.length_a   1.000
_cell.length_b   1.000
_cell.length_c   1.000
_cell.angle_alpha   90.00
_cell.angle_beta   90.00
_cell.angle_gamma   90.00
#
_symmetry.space_group_name_H-M   'P 1'
#
loop_
_entity.id
_entity.type
_entity.pdbx_description
1 polymer ?
#
loop_
_entity_poly.entity_id
_entity_poly.type
_entity_poly.pdbx_seq_one_letter_code
_entity_poly.pdbx_strand_id
1 'polypeptide(L)'
;DRREAEETSGLCAEASIIESFYNSAYSVYFKVPNGKAAGVAGVTPQNVIWMLCTDASTEYPHTFVKEAKRWVNSLLNPYLFNQADMRNESHIKLLKLLGFTFVNYHVYNNVPLITFIKPCAQ
;
A
#
# COMPACT_ATOMS: atom_id res chain seq x y z
N ASP A 1 2.11 1.70 -6.19
CA ASP A 1 3.23 1.79 -7.08
C ASP A 1 3.13 3.02 -7.98
N ARG A 2 4.21 3.34 -8.68
CA ARG A 2 4.33 4.61 -9.38
C ARG A 2 3.29 4.79 -10.49
N ARG A 3 3.11 3.78 -11.31
CA ARG A 3 2.15 3.82 -12.40
C ARG A 3 0.73 3.99 -11.89
N GLU A 4 0.40 3.29 -10.83
CA GLU A 4 -0.91 3.38 -10.20
C GLU A 4 -1.18 4.79 -9.69
N ALA A 5 -0.20 5.41 -9.04
CA ALA A 5 -0.35 6.77 -8.54
C ALA A 5 -0.60 7.77 -9.65
N GLU A 6 0.13 7.66 -10.76
CA GLU A 6 -0.05 8.57 -11.89
C GLU A 6 -1.39 8.40 -12.59
N GLU A 7 -1.84 7.16 -12.76
CA GLU A 7 -3.08 6.87 -13.48
C GLU A 7 -4.32 7.14 -12.65
N THR A 8 -4.27 6.94 -11.35
CA THR A 8 -5.46 7.06 -10.51
C THR A 8 -5.65 8.44 -9.91
N SER A 9 -4.58 9.12 -9.53
CA SER A 9 -4.69 10.42 -8.85
C SER A 9 -4.75 11.61 -9.80
N GLY A 10 -4.29 11.43 -11.03
CA GLY A 10 -4.15 12.54 -11.98
C GLY A 10 -2.97 13.45 -11.67
N LEU A 11 -2.11 13.04 -10.73
CA LEU A 11 -0.89 13.76 -10.35
C LEU A 11 0.32 12.96 -10.78
N CYS A 12 1.48 13.61 -10.92
CA CYS A 12 2.71 12.85 -11.13
C CYS A 12 3.01 12.03 -9.87
N ALA A 13 3.72 10.91 -10.03
CA ALA A 13 4.01 10.01 -8.93
C ALA A 13 4.70 10.70 -7.76
N GLU A 14 5.65 11.58 -8.05
CA GLU A 14 6.39 12.30 -7.01
C GLU A 14 5.48 13.20 -6.17
N ALA A 15 4.58 13.94 -6.82
CA ALA A 15 3.64 14.79 -6.11
C ALA A 15 2.68 13.96 -5.25
N SER A 16 2.20 12.83 -5.76
CA SER A 16 1.31 11.94 -5.01
C SER A 16 1.99 11.37 -3.78
N ILE A 17 3.26 10.98 -3.90
CA ILE A 17 4.05 10.45 -2.79
C ILE A 17 4.22 11.51 -1.70
N ILE A 18 4.60 12.72 -2.10
CA ILE A 18 4.81 13.83 -1.16
C ILE A 18 3.51 14.14 -0.43
N GLU A 19 2.41 14.25 -1.16
CA GLU A 19 1.10 14.52 -0.57
C GLU A 19 0.72 13.45 0.43
N SER A 20 0.86 12.18 0.06
CA SER A 20 0.54 11.07 0.96
C SER A 20 1.40 11.09 2.22
N PHE A 21 2.69 11.40 2.08
CA PHE A 21 3.59 11.46 3.22
C PHE A 21 3.17 12.55 4.20
N TYR A 22 2.88 13.76 3.71
CA TYR A 22 2.49 14.88 4.57
C TYR A 22 1.12 14.70 5.20
N ASN A 23 0.22 13.97 4.54
CA ASN A 23 -1.12 13.71 5.06
C ASN A 23 -1.19 12.51 5.99
N SER A 24 -0.10 11.77 6.14
CA SER A 24 -0.09 10.56 6.96
C SER A 24 0.04 10.88 8.43
N ALA A 25 -0.72 10.16 9.25
CA ALA A 25 -0.58 10.20 10.70
C ALA A 25 0.75 9.57 11.12
N TYR A 26 1.16 8.52 10.42
CA TYR A 26 2.45 7.87 10.61
C TYR A 26 2.85 7.13 9.35
N SER A 27 4.16 6.98 9.18
CA SER A 27 4.73 6.29 8.03
C SER A 27 5.94 5.47 8.47
N VAL A 28 6.37 4.54 7.61
CA VAL A 28 7.43 3.61 7.92
C VAL A 28 8.21 3.26 6.66
N TYR A 29 9.48 2.97 6.85
CA TYR A 29 10.37 2.41 5.84
C TYR A 29 10.52 0.92 6.05
N PHE A 30 10.55 0.16 4.97
CA PHE A 30 10.92 -1.25 5.01
C PHE A 30 12.28 -1.42 4.37
N LYS A 31 13.19 -2.08 5.05
CA LYS A 31 14.52 -2.42 4.53
C LYS A 31 14.65 -3.92 4.39
N VAL A 32 15.43 -4.34 3.40
CA VAL A 32 15.77 -5.75 3.22
C VAL A 32 17.17 -6.01 3.80
N PRO A 33 17.58 -7.29 3.97
CA PRO A 33 18.87 -7.61 4.63
C PRO A 33 20.10 -6.93 4.07
N ASN A 34 20.10 -6.56 2.78
CA ASN A 34 21.23 -5.86 2.19
C ASN A 34 21.26 -4.35 2.48
N GLY A 35 20.33 -3.85 3.28
CA GLY A 35 20.25 -2.44 3.65
C GLY A 35 19.52 -1.54 2.67
N LYS A 36 19.10 -2.05 1.52
CA LYS A 36 18.34 -1.27 0.55
C LYS A 36 16.92 -1.06 1.02
N ALA A 37 16.32 0.07 0.65
CA ALA A 37 14.93 0.34 0.95
C ALA A 37 14.04 -0.53 0.05
N ALA A 38 13.17 -1.34 0.65
CA ALA A 38 12.22 -2.18 -0.07
C ALA A 38 10.90 -1.46 -0.29
N GLY A 39 10.56 -0.50 0.54
CA GLY A 39 9.32 0.24 0.38
C GLY A 39 9.13 1.29 1.45
N VAL A 40 8.12 2.11 1.24
CA VAL A 40 7.65 3.10 2.22
C VAL A 40 6.14 2.99 2.27
N ALA A 41 5.57 3.13 3.47
CA ALA A 41 4.14 3.01 3.67
C ALA A 41 3.68 3.99 4.75
N GLY A 42 2.39 4.29 4.75
CA GLY A 42 1.82 5.16 5.75
C GLY A 42 0.32 5.02 5.85
N VAL A 43 -0.24 5.68 6.86
CA VAL A 43 -1.69 5.70 7.11
C VAL A 43 -2.10 7.13 7.40
N THR A 44 -3.16 7.59 6.73
CA THR A 44 -3.72 8.93 6.97
C THR A 44 -4.63 8.92 8.19
N PRO A 45 -4.97 10.11 8.73
CA PRO A 45 -5.95 10.19 9.82
C PRO A 45 -7.33 9.64 9.46
N GLN A 46 -7.63 9.50 8.17
CA GLN A 46 -8.90 8.94 7.69
C GLN A 46 -8.85 7.43 7.46
N ASN A 47 -7.83 6.76 7.97
CA ASN A 47 -7.65 5.30 7.85
C ASN A 47 -7.29 4.82 6.44
N VAL A 48 -6.79 5.71 5.59
CA VAL A 48 -6.33 5.34 4.26
C VAL A 48 -4.88 4.86 4.34
N ILE A 49 -4.65 3.60 3.98
CA ILE A 49 -3.32 3.02 3.96
C ILE A 49 -2.74 3.11 2.56
N TRP A 50 -1.46 3.44 2.47
CA TRP A 50 -0.75 3.51 1.18
C TRP A 50 0.61 2.86 1.32
N MET A 51 1.12 2.34 0.20
CA MET A 51 2.41 1.65 0.19
C MET A 51 3.02 1.76 -1.20
N LEU A 52 4.31 2.01 -1.24
CA LEU A 52 5.11 2.02 -2.46
C LEU A 52 6.30 1.10 -2.27
N CYS A 53 6.51 0.20 -3.23
CA CYS A 53 7.57 -0.78 -3.17
C CYS A 53 8.62 -0.52 -4.23
N THR A 54 9.88 -0.83 -3.91
CA THR A 54 11.00 -0.79 -4.86
C THR A 54 11.27 -2.21 -5.34
N ASP A 55 12.15 -2.34 -6.34
CA ASP A 55 12.57 -3.66 -6.82
C ASP A 55 13.25 -4.50 -5.73
N ALA A 56 13.81 -3.85 -4.71
CA ALA A 56 14.45 -4.58 -3.61
C ALA A 56 13.45 -5.47 -2.86
N SER A 57 12.15 -5.14 -2.88
CA SER A 57 11.13 -5.97 -2.23
C SER A 57 11.03 -7.36 -2.87
N THR A 58 11.37 -7.49 -4.15
CA THR A 58 11.28 -8.77 -4.86
C THR A 58 12.50 -9.67 -4.62
N GLU A 59 13.61 -9.10 -4.15
CA GLU A 59 14.83 -9.85 -3.83
C GLU A 59 14.67 -10.66 -2.54
N TYR A 60 13.87 -10.15 -1.61
CA TYR A 60 13.66 -10.77 -0.30
C TYR A 60 12.16 -10.81 0.02
N PRO A 61 11.36 -11.55 -0.78
CA PRO A 61 9.90 -11.48 -0.65
C PRO A 61 9.37 -11.93 0.71
N HIS A 62 9.95 -12.97 1.30
CA HIS A 62 9.50 -13.45 2.60
C HIS A 62 9.76 -12.43 3.70
N THR A 63 10.95 -11.83 3.69
CA THR A 63 11.32 -10.81 4.69
C THR A 63 10.41 -9.59 4.55
N PHE A 64 10.20 -9.16 3.32
CA PHE A 64 9.36 -7.98 3.05
C PHE A 64 7.92 -8.20 3.53
N VAL A 65 7.31 -9.33 3.15
CA VAL A 65 5.93 -9.65 3.53
C VAL A 65 5.80 -9.78 5.06
N LYS A 66 6.77 -10.42 5.70
CA LYS A 66 6.78 -10.58 7.15
C LYS A 66 6.80 -9.24 7.87
N GLU A 67 7.68 -8.34 7.45
CA GLU A 67 7.78 -7.01 8.07
C GLU A 67 6.54 -6.14 7.78
N ALA A 68 6.04 -6.19 6.55
CA ALA A 68 4.83 -5.45 6.20
C ALA A 68 3.63 -5.95 7.01
N LYS A 69 3.49 -7.26 7.17
CA LYS A 69 2.41 -7.85 7.95
C LYS A 69 2.50 -7.48 9.43
N ARG A 70 3.71 -7.48 9.97
CA ARG A 70 3.95 -7.06 11.35
C ARG A 70 3.53 -5.61 11.54
N TRP A 71 3.89 -4.73 10.62
CA TRP A 71 3.52 -3.33 10.69
C TRP A 71 2.00 -3.14 10.62
N VAL A 72 1.34 -3.75 9.63
CA VAL A 72 -0.11 -3.64 9.48
C VAL A 72 -0.82 -4.12 10.75
N ASN A 73 -0.37 -5.24 11.33
CA ASN A 73 -0.97 -5.79 12.53
C ASN A 73 -0.70 -4.95 13.77
N SER A 74 0.28 -4.06 13.74
CA SER A 74 0.59 -3.17 14.86
C SER A 74 -0.26 -1.89 14.85
N LEU A 75 -0.97 -1.61 13.77
CA LEU A 75 -1.75 -0.39 13.64
C LEU A 75 -3.01 -0.43 14.51
N LEU A 76 -3.29 0.71 15.15
CA LEU A 76 -4.43 0.83 16.07
C LEU A 76 -5.68 1.38 15.43
N ASN A 77 -5.67 1.59 14.13
CA ASN A 77 -6.83 2.07 13.39
C ASN A 77 -7.97 1.06 13.50
N PRO A 78 -9.24 1.51 13.58
CA PRO A 78 -10.37 0.57 13.61
C PRO A 78 -10.50 -0.24 12.32
N TYR A 79 -10.06 0.34 11.21
CA TYR A 79 -9.99 -0.33 9.92
C TYR A 79 -8.98 0.40 9.03
N LEU A 80 -8.56 -0.26 7.96
CA LEU A 80 -7.66 0.29 6.95
C LEU A 80 -8.29 0.04 5.59
N PHE A 81 -8.17 0.98 4.67
CA PHE A 81 -8.72 0.80 3.34
C PHE A 81 -7.98 1.63 2.30
N ASN A 82 -8.14 1.28 1.06
CA ASN A 82 -7.75 2.07 -0.11
C ASN A 82 -8.24 1.33 -1.35
N GLN A 83 -7.85 1.83 -2.50
CA GLN A 83 -8.15 1.24 -3.80
C GLN A 83 -6.87 0.77 -4.45
N ALA A 84 -6.94 -0.31 -5.22
CA ALA A 84 -5.81 -0.85 -5.93
C ALA A 84 -6.16 -1.05 -7.41
N ASP A 85 -5.17 -0.83 -8.27
CA ASP A 85 -5.29 -1.11 -9.69
C ASP A 85 -5.27 -2.62 -9.90
N MET A 86 -6.36 -3.16 -10.42
CA MET A 86 -6.50 -4.61 -10.63
C MET A 86 -5.48 -5.17 -11.63
N ARG A 87 -4.88 -4.32 -12.45
CA ARG A 87 -3.85 -4.75 -13.41
C ARG A 87 -2.52 -5.03 -12.71
N ASN A 88 -2.32 -4.50 -11.53
CA ASN A 88 -1.10 -4.72 -10.74
C ASN A 88 -1.25 -5.99 -9.92
N GLU A 89 -1.01 -7.14 -10.55
CA GLU A 89 -1.21 -8.45 -9.93
C GLU A 89 -0.33 -8.67 -8.70
N SER A 90 0.91 -8.16 -8.75
CA SER A 90 1.84 -8.28 -7.61
C SER A 90 1.30 -7.56 -6.39
N HIS A 91 0.74 -6.38 -6.58
CA HIS A 91 0.16 -5.59 -5.49
C HIS A 91 -1.07 -6.28 -4.91
N ILE A 92 -1.96 -6.78 -5.78
CA ILE A 92 -3.14 -7.51 -5.34
C ILE A 92 -2.75 -8.74 -4.51
N LYS A 93 -1.74 -9.48 -4.96
CA LYS A 93 -1.25 -10.65 -4.24
C LYS A 93 -0.70 -10.29 -2.87
N LEU A 94 0.08 -9.20 -2.80
CA LEU A 94 0.61 -8.71 -1.54
C LEU A 94 -0.52 -8.35 -0.56
N LEU A 95 -1.52 -7.62 -1.03
CA LEU A 95 -2.66 -7.23 -0.19
C LEU A 95 -3.39 -8.44 0.39
N LYS A 96 -3.55 -9.50 -0.39
CA LYS A 96 -4.13 -10.74 0.10
C LYS A 96 -3.29 -11.35 1.21
N LEU A 97 -1.97 -11.38 1.03
CA LEU A 97 -1.05 -11.90 2.03
C LEU A 97 -1.07 -11.09 3.32
N LEU A 98 -1.34 -9.78 3.22
CA LEU A 98 -1.44 -8.91 4.38
C LEU A 98 -2.79 -8.99 5.09
N GLY A 99 -3.73 -9.75 4.56
CA GLY A 99 -5.01 -10.00 5.20
C GLY A 99 -6.14 -9.07 4.78
N PHE A 100 -5.98 -8.34 3.68
CA PHE A 100 -7.03 -7.47 3.18
C PHE A 100 -8.10 -8.25 2.43
N THR A 101 -9.34 -7.76 2.51
CA THR A 101 -10.49 -8.29 1.78
C THR A 101 -10.82 -7.32 0.65
N PHE A 102 -11.19 -7.86 -0.50
CA PHE A 102 -11.53 -7.05 -1.66
C PHE A 102 -13.04 -6.93 -1.79
N VAL A 103 -13.48 -5.67 -1.97
CA VAL A 103 -14.90 -5.33 -2.14
C VAL A 103 -15.00 -4.36 -3.31
N ASN A 104 -16.16 -3.98 -3.74
CA ASN A 104 -16.44 -2.89 -4.70
C ASN A 104 -15.43 -2.70 -5.85
N TYR A 105 -15.75 -3.31 -6.97
CA TYR A 105 -15.03 -3.08 -8.22
C TYR A 105 -15.64 -1.89 -8.95
N HIS A 106 -14.78 -1.03 -9.53
CA HIS A 106 -15.25 0.05 -10.40
C HIS A 106 -14.13 0.49 -11.35
N VAL A 107 -14.49 1.30 -12.33
CA VAL A 107 -13.53 1.83 -13.30
C VAL A 107 -13.47 3.35 -13.14
N TYR A 108 -12.25 3.88 -13.05
CA TYR A 108 -12.00 5.31 -12.94
C TYR A 108 -10.90 5.69 -13.92
N ASN A 109 -11.17 6.63 -14.83
CA ASN A 109 -10.23 7.04 -15.87
C ASN A 109 -9.67 5.84 -16.66
N ASN A 110 -10.54 4.88 -17.02
CA ASN A 110 -10.18 3.65 -17.71
C ASN A 110 -9.26 2.71 -16.92
N VAL A 111 -9.11 2.93 -15.62
CA VAL A 111 -8.34 2.06 -14.76
C VAL A 111 -9.30 1.20 -13.94
N PRO A 112 -9.17 -0.15 -14.00
CA PRO A 112 -10.02 -1.03 -13.18
C PRO A 112 -9.49 -1.02 -11.75
N LEU A 113 -10.31 -0.51 -10.84
CA LEU A 113 -9.96 -0.40 -9.42
C LEU A 113 -10.79 -1.33 -8.57
N ILE A 114 -10.21 -1.81 -7.48
CA ILE A 114 -10.92 -2.55 -6.47
C ILE A 114 -10.58 -1.98 -5.09
N THR A 115 -11.61 -1.80 -4.28
CA THR A 115 -11.42 -1.35 -2.91
C THR A 115 -10.99 -2.53 -2.05
N PHE A 116 -9.97 -2.33 -1.25
CA PHE A 116 -9.56 -3.34 -0.27
C PHE A 116 -9.72 -2.76 1.13
N ILE A 117 -10.08 -3.62 2.08
CA ILE A 117 -10.36 -3.20 3.45
C ILE A 117 -9.89 -4.28 4.42
N LYS A 118 -9.43 -3.85 5.57
CA LYS A 118 -9.07 -4.75 6.67
C LYS A 118 -9.56 -4.15 7.97
N PRO A 119 -10.58 -4.77 8.60
CA PRO A 119 -10.93 -4.39 9.97
C PRO A 119 -9.79 -4.82 10.89
N CYS A 120 -9.40 -3.93 11.79
CA CYS A 120 -8.30 -4.24 12.69
C CYS A 120 -8.85 -4.84 13.98
N ALA A 121 -8.26 -5.95 14.41
CA ALA A 121 -8.63 -6.56 15.66
C ALA A 121 -8.21 -5.65 16.82
N GLN A 122 -9.07 -5.54 17.80
CA GLN A 122 -8.84 -4.74 18.98
C GLN A 122 -8.55 -5.64 20.17
#